data_325cf181a6aae3796a0938e3a48b674e
#
_entry.id   325cf181a6aae3796a0938e3a48b674e
#
_cell.length_a   1.000
_cell.length_b   1.000
_cell.length_c   1.000
_cell.angle_alpha   90.00
_cell.angle_beta   90.00
_cell.angle_gamma   90.00
#
_symmetry.space_group_name_H-M   'P 1'
#
loop_
_entity.id
_entity.type
_entity.pdbx_description
1 polymer ?
#
loop_
_entity_poly.entity_id
_entity_poly.type
_entity_poly.pdbx_seq_one_letter_code
_entity_poly.pdbx_strand_id
1 'polypeptide(L)'
;MSRRTSNADADPHADQPIRTAGASPEDADAAVVLVHGRGARADGMLQFAREFGRDGLYYVAPQAQRGTWYPNRFLAPIERNQPHLDSALDRLGRAVEEAQSGGLPTDKVILVGFSQGACLVSEFVARDPKRYGGLVLLSGGLIGEEGTEFDHAGDVDGMPFFVGVSDDDPHIPMSRAEETAAVFERLNADVRFDRYEGRGHGIFEEEIEYLEGLVESVVD
;
A
#
# COMPACT_ATOMS: atom_id res chain seq x y z
N MET A 1 14.55 35.60 18.02
CA MET A 1 15.08 34.82 16.86
C MET A 1 14.09 33.69 16.58
N SER A 2 13.17 33.91 15.65
CA SER A 2 12.19 32.89 15.25
C SER A 2 12.90 31.86 14.37
N ARG A 3 13.01 30.62 14.81
CA ARG A 3 13.47 29.50 13.94
C ARG A 3 12.41 29.33 12.86
N ARG A 4 12.76 29.60 11.62
CA ARG A 4 12.00 29.11 10.47
C ARG A 4 12.06 27.57 10.56
N THR A 5 10.95 26.93 10.94
CA THR A 5 10.75 25.50 10.69
C THR A 5 10.91 25.29 9.19
N SER A 6 11.86 24.46 8.78
CA SER A 6 12.06 24.14 7.37
C SER A 6 10.82 23.40 6.88
N ASN A 7 10.41 23.64 5.63
CA ASN A 7 9.27 22.94 5.01
C ASN A 7 9.44 21.41 5.09
N ALA A 8 10.67 20.93 5.19
CA ALA A 8 11.04 19.52 5.36
C ALA A 8 10.62 18.90 6.71
N ASP A 9 10.34 19.70 7.76
CA ASP A 9 9.84 19.20 9.05
C ASP A 9 8.32 19.02 9.03
N ALA A 10 7.62 19.74 8.13
CA ALA A 10 6.17 19.68 7.97
C ALA A 10 5.73 18.63 6.93
N ASP A 11 6.56 18.36 5.91
CA ASP A 11 6.32 17.38 4.85
C ASP A 11 7.60 16.57 4.56
N PRO A 12 7.89 15.58 5.42
CA PRO A 12 9.16 14.84 5.35
C PRO A 12 9.34 14.01 4.07
N HIS A 13 8.26 13.65 3.36
CA HIS A 13 8.35 12.85 2.14
C HIS A 13 8.24 13.66 0.84
N ALA A 14 8.02 14.98 0.88
CA ALA A 14 7.78 15.82 -0.28
C ALA A 14 8.85 15.69 -1.39
N ASP A 15 10.12 15.71 -0.99
CA ASP A 15 11.27 15.71 -1.92
C ASP A 15 11.82 14.29 -2.19
N GLN A 16 11.15 13.24 -1.68
CA GLN A 16 11.62 11.88 -1.93
C GLN A 16 11.28 11.44 -3.36
N PRO A 17 12.12 10.63 -4.03
CA PRO A 17 11.85 10.22 -5.40
C PRO A 17 10.66 9.27 -5.50
N ILE A 18 9.99 9.29 -6.65
CA ILE A 18 9.19 8.19 -7.15
C ILE A 18 10.05 7.49 -8.20
N ARG A 19 10.18 6.18 -8.08
CA ARG A 19 10.90 5.33 -9.02
C ARG A 19 9.92 4.63 -9.91
N THR A 20 10.26 4.47 -11.19
CA THR A 20 9.39 3.83 -12.18
C THR A 20 10.16 2.78 -12.98
N ALA A 21 9.44 1.81 -13.51
CA ALA A 21 9.95 0.75 -14.38
C ALA A 21 8.82 0.17 -15.25
N GLY A 22 9.17 -0.66 -16.21
CA GLY A 22 8.20 -1.34 -17.10
C GLY A 22 7.85 -0.53 -18.33
N ALA A 23 6.60 -0.61 -18.79
CA ALA A 23 6.07 0.15 -19.92
C ALA A 23 6.14 1.66 -19.69
N SER A 24 6.06 2.46 -20.76
CA SER A 24 5.83 3.91 -20.60
C SER A 24 4.40 4.16 -20.10
N PRO A 25 4.13 5.27 -19.40
CA PRO A 25 2.76 5.57 -18.94
C PRO A 25 1.71 5.53 -20.04
N GLU A 26 2.07 6.00 -21.24
CA GLU A 26 1.17 6.11 -22.39
C GLU A 26 0.90 4.76 -23.08
N ASP A 27 1.81 3.79 -22.91
CA ASP A 27 1.72 2.46 -23.55
C ASP A 27 1.30 1.37 -22.56
N ALA A 28 1.03 1.74 -21.29
CA ALA A 28 0.69 0.77 -20.26
C ALA A 28 -0.78 0.33 -20.34
N ASP A 29 -1.01 -0.97 -20.20
CA ASP A 29 -2.35 -1.58 -20.08
C ASP A 29 -2.90 -1.45 -18.65
N ALA A 30 -2.00 -1.45 -17.66
CA ALA A 30 -2.28 -1.25 -16.25
C ALA A 30 -1.04 -0.71 -15.51
N ALA A 31 -1.24 -0.17 -14.31
CA ALA A 31 -0.15 0.28 -13.44
C ALA A 31 -0.18 -0.41 -12.08
N VAL A 32 1.01 -0.60 -11.48
CA VAL A 32 1.17 -1.16 -10.14
C VAL A 32 1.96 -0.20 -9.27
N VAL A 33 1.32 0.34 -8.23
CA VAL A 33 1.96 1.17 -7.21
C VAL A 33 2.47 0.28 -6.08
N LEU A 34 3.78 0.30 -5.84
CA LEU A 34 4.50 -0.62 -4.96
C LEU A 34 5.08 0.11 -3.75
N VAL A 35 4.57 -0.15 -2.55
CA VAL A 35 4.92 0.58 -1.34
C VAL A 35 5.74 -0.29 -0.39
N HIS A 36 7.00 0.11 -0.17
CA HIS A 36 7.97 -0.66 0.60
C HIS A 36 7.73 -0.66 2.10
N GLY A 37 8.22 -1.70 2.79
CA GLY A 37 8.24 -1.79 4.24
C GLY A 37 9.26 -0.87 4.91
N ARG A 38 9.23 -0.81 6.25
CA ARG A 38 10.19 -0.04 7.06
C ARG A 38 11.63 -0.50 6.81
N GLY A 39 12.52 0.45 6.59
CA GLY A 39 13.94 0.21 6.33
C GLY A 39 14.27 -0.23 4.91
N ALA A 40 13.26 -0.44 4.07
CA ALA A 40 13.44 -0.84 2.68
C ALA A 40 13.51 0.36 1.71
N ARG A 41 13.56 0.08 0.42
CA ARG A 41 13.72 1.05 -0.66
C ARG A 41 12.77 0.77 -1.81
N ALA A 42 12.39 1.83 -2.52
CA ALA A 42 11.58 1.75 -3.74
C ALA A 42 12.20 0.82 -4.80
N ASP A 43 13.53 0.88 -4.98
CA ASP A 43 14.24 0.02 -5.92
C ASP A 43 14.06 -1.49 -5.60
N GLY A 44 13.97 -1.85 -4.31
CA GLY A 44 13.69 -3.23 -3.88
C GLY A 44 12.28 -3.69 -4.26
N MET A 45 11.30 -2.79 -4.20
CA MET A 45 9.94 -3.09 -4.66
C MET A 45 9.85 -3.24 -6.18
N LEU A 46 10.59 -2.44 -6.94
CA LEU A 46 10.69 -2.61 -8.39
C LEU A 46 11.42 -3.91 -8.77
N GLN A 47 12.35 -4.39 -7.93
CA GLN A 47 12.95 -5.70 -8.13
C GLN A 47 11.96 -6.82 -7.81
N PHE A 48 11.19 -6.71 -6.74
CA PHE A 48 10.11 -7.64 -6.38
C PHE A 48 9.04 -7.76 -7.48
N ALA A 49 8.72 -6.65 -8.16
CA ALA A 49 7.77 -6.65 -9.27
C ALA A 49 8.13 -7.63 -10.40
N ARG A 50 9.38 -8.07 -10.50
CA ARG A 50 9.80 -9.05 -11.52
C ARG A 50 9.29 -10.46 -11.25
N GLU A 51 8.89 -10.76 -10.02
CA GLU A 51 8.37 -12.08 -9.63
C GLU A 51 6.97 -12.33 -10.21
N PHE A 52 6.15 -11.26 -10.40
CA PHE A 52 4.78 -11.34 -10.93
C PHE A 52 4.58 -10.45 -12.17
N GLY A 53 5.67 -9.87 -12.68
CA GLY A 53 5.61 -8.88 -13.75
C GLY A 53 5.35 -9.48 -15.12
N ARG A 54 4.66 -8.72 -15.97
CA ARG A 54 4.43 -9.00 -17.38
C ARG A 54 4.64 -7.75 -18.23
N ASP A 55 4.71 -7.95 -19.56
CA ASP A 55 4.74 -6.83 -20.49
C ASP A 55 3.44 -6.00 -20.40
N GLY A 56 3.52 -4.72 -20.71
CA GLY A 56 2.38 -3.79 -20.65
C GLY A 56 2.11 -3.18 -19.27
N LEU A 57 2.88 -3.52 -18.23
CA LEU A 57 2.72 -2.92 -16.88
C LEU A 57 3.64 -1.73 -16.66
N TYR A 58 3.08 -0.66 -16.11
CA TYR A 58 3.83 0.48 -15.57
C TYR A 58 3.95 0.35 -14.06
N TYR A 59 5.17 0.27 -13.56
CA TYR A 59 5.46 0.14 -12.13
C TYR A 59 5.88 1.47 -11.54
N VAL A 60 5.28 1.84 -10.42
CA VAL A 60 5.51 3.09 -9.70
C VAL A 60 5.83 2.77 -8.24
N ALA A 61 6.98 3.18 -7.75
CA ALA A 61 7.40 2.92 -6.37
C ALA A 61 7.86 4.23 -5.69
N PRO A 62 7.05 4.79 -4.77
CA PRO A 62 7.45 5.95 -4.00
C PRO A 62 8.49 5.56 -2.93
N GLN A 63 9.41 6.48 -2.62
CA GLN A 63 10.42 6.32 -1.60
C GLN A 63 10.03 7.09 -0.33
N ALA A 64 10.11 6.45 0.83
CA ALA A 64 10.01 7.11 2.13
C ALA A 64 11.32 7.80 2.53
N GLN A 65 11.24 8.95 3.20
CA GLN A 65 12.41 9.57 3.81
C GLN A 65 13.08 8.58 4.78
N ARG A 66 14.39 8.37 4.60
CA ARG A 66 15.19 7.41 5.38
C ARG A 66 14.62 5.98 5.43
N GLY A 67 13.81 5.61 4.44
CA GLY A 67 13.19 4.28 4.35
C GLY A 67 12.08 4.03 5.37
N THR A 68 11.46 5.07 5.93
CA THR A 68 10.45 4.93 6.97
C THR A 68 9.29 5.90 6.72
N TRP A 69 8.07 5.38 6.55
CA TRP A 69 6.88 6.17 6.25
C TRP A 69 6.39 6.98 7.45
N TYR A 70 6.45 6.40 8.64
CA TYR A 70 6.11 7.05 9.90
C TYR A 70 6.93 6.44 11.05
N PRO A 71 7.25 7.22 12.12
CA PRO A 71 8.30 6.84 13.06
C PRO A 71 7.94 5.68 14.01
N ASN A 72 6.69 5.62 14.48
CA ASN A 72 6.27 4.62 15.47
C ASN A 72 5.65 3.38 14.81
N ARG A 73 5.15 2.45 15.62
CA ARG A 73 4.37 1.31 15.14
C ARG A 73 3.02 1.80 14.60
N PHE A 74 2.46 1.05 13.65
CA PHE A 74 1.12 1.35 13.11
C PHE A 74 0.00 1.19 14.16
N LEU A 75 0.26 0.45 15.25
CA LEU A 75 -0.61 0.31 16.43
C LEU A 75 -0.40 1.41 17.49
N ALA A 76 0.39 2.43 17.21
CA ALA A 76 0.50 3.59 18.09
C ALA A 76 -0.64 4.60 17.81
N PRO A 77 -0.99 5.47 18.78
CA PRO A 77 -1.87 6.59 18.51
C PRO A 77 -1.44 7.36 17.26
N ILE A 78 -2.39 7.68 16.36
CA ILE A 78 -2.13 8.31 15.05
C ILE A 78 -1.31 9.60 15.21
N GLU A 79 -1.59 10.38 16.24
CA GLU A 79 -0.91 11.66 16.53
C GLU A 79 0.60 11.50 16.75
N ARG A 80 1.04 10.32 17.22
CA ARG A 80 2.48 10.02 17.38
C ARG A 80 3.18 9.74 16.08
N ASN A 81 2.43 9.49 15.02
CA ASN A 81 2.95 9.26 13.67
C ASN A 81 2.89 10.53 12.79
N GLN A 82 2.32 11.61 13.31
CA GLN A 82 2.28 12.90 12.62
C GLN A 82 3.58 13.70 12.78
N PRO A 83 3.97 14.51 11.78
CA PRO A 83 3.30 14.75 10.49
C PRO A 83 3.70 13.73 9.40
N HIS A 84 4.51 12.72 9.75
CA HIS A 84 5.04 11.77 8.78
C HIS A 84 3.95 10.95 8.09
N LEU A 85 2.89 10.57 8.81
CA LEU A 85 1.81 9.78 8.24
C LEU A 85 1.05 10.56 7.17
N ASP A 86 0.70 11.83 7.43
CA ASP A 86 0.00 12.66 6.43
C ASP A 86 0.90 12.90 5.21
N SER A 87 2.17 13.22 5.42
CA SER A 87 3.16 13.34 4.34
C SER A 87 3.33 12.04 3.55
N ALA A 88 3.25 10.87 4.20
CA ALA A 88 3.32 9.57 3.53
C ALA A 88 2.09 9.30 2.66
N LEU A 89 0.89 9.64 3.16
CA LEU A 89 -0.35 9.54 2.40
C LEU A 89 -0.35 10.48 1.19
N ASP A 90 0.10 11.72 1.36
CA ASP A 90 0.27 12.68 0.25
C ASP A 90 1.28 12.15 -0.78
N ARG A 91 2.38 11.54 -0.32
CA ARG A 91 3.38 10.94 -1.21
C ARG A 91 2.82 9.75 -1.99
N LEU A 92 2.00 8.93 -1.35
CA LEU A 92 1.30 7.82 -2.02
C LEU A 92 0.28 8.36 -3.03
N GLY A 93 -0.47 9.41 -2.71
CA GLY A 93 -1.38 10.08 -3.64
C GLY A 93 -0.67 10.53 -4.93
N ARG A 94 0.51 11.15 -4.79
CA ARG A 94 1.35 11.53 -5.95
C ARG A 94 1.87 10.33 -6.74
N ALA A 95 2.11 9.19 -6.09
CA ALA A 95 2.48 7.97 -6.80
C ALA A 95 1.32 7.37 -7.60
N VAL A 96 0.09 7.49 -7.10
CA VAL A 96 -1.13 7.13 -7.83
C VAL A 96 -1.34 8.07 -9.02
N GLU A 97 -1.16 9.38 -8.85
CA GLU A 97 -1.19 10.36 -9.95
C GLU A 97 -0.15 10.04 -11.02
N GLU A 98 1.07 9.67 -10.62
CA GLU A 98 2.12 9.22 -11.54
C GLU A 98 1.70 7.95 -12.30
N ALA A 99 1.11 6.98 -11.61
CA ALA A 99 0.60 5.76 -12.24
C ALA A 99 -0.49 6.04 -13.30
N GLN A 100 -1.22 7.13 -13.15
CA GLN A 100 -2.28 7.57 -14.07
C GLN A 100 -1.83 8.61 -15.10
N SER A 101 -0.55 8.99 -15.12
CA SER A 101 -0.03 10.07 -15.96
C SER A 101 -0.21 9.84 -17.47
N GLY A 102 -0.27 8.56 -17.91
CA GLY A 102 -0.62 8.16 -19.29
C GLY A 102 -2.12 8.09 -19.59
N GLY A 103 -2.99 8.44 -18.64
CA GLY A 103 -4.44 8.42 -18.81
C GLY A 103 -5.12 7.13 -18.37
N LEU A 104 -4.42 6.24 -17.64
CA LEU A 104 -5.02 5.04 -17.06
C LEU A 104 -6.13 5.42 -16.07
N PRO A 105 -7.32 4.79 -16.15
CA PRO A 105 -8.36 4.96 -15.15
C PRO A 105 -7.98 4.26 -13.83
N THR A 106 -8.64 4.64 -12.73
CA THR A 106 -8.30 4.17 -11.38
C THR A 106 -8.43 2.65 -11.23
N ASP A 107 -9.40 2.02 -11.90
CA ASP A 107 -9.62 0.58 -11.92
C ASP A 107 -8.58 -0.23 -12.73
N LYS A 108 -7.63 0.44 -13.38
CA LYS A 108 -6.42 -0.13 -13.98
C LYS A 108 -5.16 0.09 -13.12
N VAL A 109 -5.30 0.63 -11.90
CA VAL A 109 -4.19 0.83 -10.95
C VAL A 109 -4.31 -0.15 -9.78
N ILE A 110 -3.31 -1.01 -9.60
CA ILE A 110 -3.19 -1.94 -8.48
C ILE A 110 -2.30 -1.32 -7.40
N LEU A 111 -2.73 -1.34 -6.14
CA LEU A 111 -1.94 -0.88 -5.00
C LEU A 111 -1.41 -2.09 -4.23
N VAL A 112 -0.10 -2.18 -4.07
CA VAL A 112 0.57 -3.28 -3.35
C VAL A 112 1.47 -2.69 -2.26
N GLY A 113 1.31 -3.15 -1.04
CA GLY A 113 2.17 -2.76 0.06
C GLY A 113 2.74 -3.95 0.82
N PHE A 114 3.97 -3.82 1.31
CA PHE A 114 4.56 -4.77 2.25
C PHE A 114 4.77 -4.13 3.62
N SER A 115 4.35 -4.82 4.69
CA SER A 115 4.60 -4.43 6.08
C SER A 115 4.12 -2.99 6.37
N GLN A 116 5.00 -2.05 6.73
CA GLN A 116 4.64 -0.64 6.91
C GLN A 116 3.99 -0.02 5.67
N GLY A 117 4.41 -0.44 4.47
CA GLY A 117 3.79 -0.05 3.22
C GLY A 117 2.39 -0.62 3.03
N ALA A 118 2.14 -1.86 3.47
CA ALA A 118 0.81 -2.46 3.47
C ALA A 118 -0.15 -1.70 4.40
N CYS A 119 0.33 -1.31 5.59
CA CYS A 119 -0.45 -0.46 6.48
C CYS A 119 -0.76 0.92 5.85
N LEU A 120 0.19 1.50 5.10
CA LEU A 120 -0.01 2.80 4.46
C LEU A 120 -1.03 2.72 3.32
N VAL A 121 -0.96 1.70 2.44
CA VAL A 121 -1.92 1.58 1.33
C VAL A 121 -3.33 1.25 1.82
N SER A 122 -3.47 0.45 2.90
CA SER A 122 -4.78 0.18 3.50
C SER A 122 -5.41 1.46 4.06
N GLU A 123 -4.64 2.25 4.80
CA GLU A 123 -5.08 3.53 5.35
C GLU A 123 -5.45 4.54 4.26
N PHE A 124 -4.66 4.59 3.18
CA PHE A 124 -4.90 5.47 2.04
C PHE A 124 -6.25 5.19 1.38
N VAL A 125 -6.53 3.92 1.06
CA VAL A 125 -7.80 3.54 0.41
C VAL A 125 -8.97 3.66 1.38
N ALA A 126 -8.81 3.30 2.66
CA ALA A 126 -9.89 3.39 3.63
C ALA A 126 -10.33 4.83 3.92
N ARG A 127 -9.42 5.81 3.85
CA ARG A 127 -9.75 7.24 4.04
C ARG A 127 -10.49 7.88 2.87
N ASP A 128 -10.23 7.42 1.65
CA ASP A 128 -10.87 7.91 0.42
C ASP A 128 -11.19 6.74 -0.50
N PRO A 129 -12.27 5.96 -0.16
CA PRO A 129 -12.61 4.73 -0.87
C PRO A 129 -12.93 5.00 -2.33
N LYS A 130 -12.20 4.31 -3.20
CA LYS A 130 -12.37 4.33 -4.66
C LYS A 130 -12.11 2.93 -5.20
N ARG A 131 -12.72 2.59 -6.33
CA ARG A 131 -12.41 1.37 -7.04
C ARG A 131 -11.04 1.49 -7.72
N TYR A 132 -10.07 0.76 -7.20
CA TYR A 132 -8.80 0.48 -7.85
C TYR A 132 -8.87 -0.86 -8.60
N GLY A 133 -7.88 -1.17 -9.42
CA GLY A 133 -7.72 -2.49 -10.04
C GLY A 133 -7.54 -3.61 -9.00
N GLY A 134 -7.03 -3.25 -7.83
CA GLY A 134 -6.93 -4.12 -6.66
C GLY A 134 -6.11 -3.48 -5.55
N LEU A 135 -6.29 -3.99 -4.33
CA LEU A 135 -5.52 -3.63 -3.16
C LEU A 135 -4.91 -4.90 -2.53
N VAL A 136 -3.59 -4.95 -2.40
CA VAL A 136 -2.87 -6.12 -1.89
C VAL A 136 -2.01 -5.75 -0.69
N LEU A 137 -2.33 -6.34 0.45
CA LEU A 137 -1.62 -6.16 1.71
C LEU A 137 -0.79 -7.41 2.03
N LEU A 138 0.52 -7.30 1.86
CA LEU A 138 1.48 -8.33 2.23
C LEU A 138 1.96 -8.06 3.65
N SER A 139 1.42 -8.75 4.64
CA SER A 139 1.70 -8.57 6.08
C SER A 139 1.42 -7.14 6.55
N GLY A 140 0.14 -6.71 6.60
CA GLY A 140 -0.26 -5.37 7.03
C GLY A 140 -1.70 -5.26 7.51
N GLY A 141 -2.12 -4.03 7.84
CA GLY A 141 -3.48 -3.71 8.26
C GLY A 141 -3.64 -2.22 8.59
N LEU A 142 -4.87 -1.78 8.86
CA LEU A 142 -5.21 -0.38 9.15
C LEU A 142 -4.42 0.19 10.34
N ILE A 143 -4.10 1.47 10.23
CA ILE A 143 -3.29 2.21 11.22
C ILE A 143 -4.19 2.72 12.34
N GLY A 144 -3.83 2.42 13.58
CA GLY A 144 -4.55 2.86 14.77
C GLY A 144 -4.20 2.01 15.99
N GLU A 145 -4.38 2.54 17.19
CA GLU A 145 -4.16 1.81 18.42
C GLU A 145 -5.18 0.67 18.61
N GLU A 146 -4.94 -0.20 19.57
CA GLU A 146 -5.87 -1.25 19.94
C GLU A 146 -7.20 -0.65 20.40
N GLY A 147 -8.32 -1.18 19.89
CA GLY A 147 -9.65 -0.66 20.17
C GLY A 147 -10.06 0.55 19.33
N THR A 148 -9.27 0.94 18.32
CA THR A 148 -9.71 1.95 17.35
C THR A 148 -10.97 1.48 16.63
N GLU A 149 -12.02 2.30 16.66
CA GLU A 149 -13.21 2.11 15.84
C GLU A 149 -12.94 2.65 14.43
N PHE A 150 -12.85 1.74 13.44
CA PHE A 150 -12.65 2.11 12.04
C PHE A 150 -14.01 2.40 11.38
N ASP A 151 -14.47 3.65 11.51
CA ASP A 151 -15.75 4.13 10.95
C ASP A 151 -15.49 4.80 9.58
N HIS A 152 -14.90 4.02 8.65
CA HIS A 152 -14.72 4.46 7.28
C HIS A 152 -16.01 4.26 6.50
N ALA A 153 -16.44 5.28 5.76
CA ALA A 153 -17.63 5.28 4.93
C ALA A 153 -17.26 5.43 3.45
N GLY A 154 -17.98 4.75 2.58
CA GLY A 154 -17.77 4.79 1.13
C GLY A 154 -18.02 3.44 0.50
N ASP A 155 -17.65 3.31 -0.77
CA ASP A 155 -17.85 2.11 -1.57
C ASP A 155 -16.65 1.95 -2.53
N VAL A 156 -16.04 0.77 -2.55
CA VAL A 156 -14.97 0.43 -3.48
C VAL A 156 -15.46 -0.43 -4.66
N ASP A 157 -16.78 -0.60 -4.79
CA ASP A 157 -17.47 -1.19 -5.94
C ASP A 157 -16.91 -2.56 -6.35
N GLY A 158 -16.84 -3.49 -5.40
CA GLY A 158 -16.35 -4.85 -5.64
C GLY A 158 -14.85 -4.91 -5.99
N MET A 159 -14.04 -3.93 -5.58
CA MET A 159 -12.59 -3.95 -5.79
C MET A 159 -11.98 -5.22 -5.19
N PRO A 160 -11.13 -5.97 -5.94
CA PRO A 160 -10.36 -7.06 -5.37
C PRO A 160 -9.48 -6.57 -4.22
N PHE A 161 -9.64 -7.17 -3.05
CA PHE A 161 -8.83 -6.89 -1.87
C PHE A 161 -8.22 -8.16 -1.32
N PHE A 162 -6.90 -8.19 -1.23
CA PHE A 162 -6.15 -9.28 -0.66
C PHE A 162 -5.41 -8.85 0.61
N VAL A 163 -5.47 -9.67 1.64
CA VAL A 163 -4.61 -9.54 2.81
C VAL A 163 -4.06 -10.90 3.22
N GLY A 164 -2.73 -11.03 3.21
CA GLY A 164 -2.00 -12.19 3.68
C GLY A 164 -1.21 -11.87 4.96
N VAL A 165 -1.27 -12.76 5.96
CA VAL A 165 -0.53 -12.61 7.21
C VAL A 165 -0.23 -13.94 7.86
N SER A 166 0.94 -14.08 8.50
CA SER A 166 1.28 -15.26 9.30
C SER A 166 0.77 -15.14 10.74
N ASP A 167 0.37 -16.27 11.34
CA ASP A 167 -0.14 -16.30 12.72
C ASP A 167 0.95 -16.08 13.78
N ASP A 168 2.21 -16.25 13.42
CA ASP A 168 3.38 -15.94 14.26
C ASP A 168 4.14 -14.69 13.82
N ASP A 169 3.51 -13.81 13.01
CA ASP A 169 4.10 -12.54 12.62
C ASP A 169 4.35 -11.64 13.86
N PRO A 170 5.61 -11.28 14.17
CA PRO A 170 5.92 -10.50 15.37
C PRO A 170 5.54 -9.02 15.25
N HIS A 171 5.12 -8.56 14.07
CA HIS A 171 4.85 -7.16 13.77
C HIS A 171 3.37 -6.89 13.54
N ILE A 172 2.66 -7.78 12.87
CA ILE A 172 1.27 -7.63 12.45
C ILE A 172 0.39 -8.62 13.22
N PRO A 173 -0.37 -8.18 14.24
CA PRO A 173 -1.30 -9.06 14.92
C PRO A 173 -2.38 -9.56 13.94
N MET A 174 -2.68 -10.86 14.01
CA MET A 174 -3.76 -11.50 13.23
C MET A 174 -5.08 -10.74 13.37
N SER A 175 -5.44 -10.36 14.60
CA SER A 175 -6.66 -9.60 14.91
C SER A 175 -6.76 -8.30 14.10
N ARG A 176 -5.65 -7.57 13.91
CA ARG A 176 -5.66 -6.33 13.11
C ARG A 176 -5.85 -6.61 11.61
N ALA A 177 -5.30 -7.71 11.09
CA ALA A 177 -5.55 -8.11 9.72
C ALA A 177 -7.02 -8.52 9.51
N GLU A 178 -7.62 -9.25 10.47
CA GLU A 178 -9.04 -9.61 10.48
C GLU A 178 -9.94 -8.37 10.58
N GLU A 179 -9.64 -7.42 11.48
CA GLU A 179 -10.35 -6.13 11.57
C GLU A 179 -10.27 -5.35 10.25
N THR A 180 -9.11 -5.35 9.61
CA THR A 180 -8.90 -4.68 8.31
C THR A 180 -9.75 -5.33 7.23
N ALA A 181 -9.75 -6.64 7.12
CA ALA A 181 -10.59 -7.38 6.19
C ALA A 181 -12.08 -7.04 6.37
N ALA A 182 -12.57 -7.06 7.62
CA ALA A 182 -13.95 -6.70 7.94
C ALA A 182 -14.31 -5.24 7.60
N VAL A 183 -13.35 -4.30 7.68
CA VAL A 183 -13.56 -2.92 7.23
C VAL A 183 -13.76 -2.88 5.72
N PHE A 184 -12.88 -3.55 4.95
CA PHE A 184 -12.98 -3.55 3.50
C PHE A 184 -14.20 -4.34 2.98
N GLU A 185 -14.67 -5.38 3.68
CA GLU A 185 -15.96 -6.01 3.41
C GLU A 185 -17.14 -5.00 3.54
N ARG A 186 -17.13 -4.16 4.59
CA ARG A 186 -18.13 -3.10 4.76
C ARG A 186 -18.05 -2.01 3.70
N LEU A 187 -16.86 -1.78 3.14
CA LEU A 187 -16.65 -0.88 1.99
C LEU A 187 -16.97 -1.54 0.64
N ASN A 188 -17.58 -2.74 0.65
CA ASN A 188 -17.98 -3.48 -0.56
C ASN A 188 -16.78 -3.93 -1.43
N ALA A 189 -15.66 -4.35 -0.80
CA ALA A 189 -14.57 -5.02 -1.50
C ALA A 189 -14.84 -6.53 -1.66
N ASP A 190 -14.28 -7.12 -2.72
CA ASP A 190 -14.17 -8.58 -2.87
C ASP A 190 -12.93 -9.06 -2.10
N VAL A 191 -13.16 -9.51 -0.86
CA VAL A 191 -12.10 -9.79 0.11
C VAL A 191 -11.60 -11.22 0.03
N ARG A 192 -10.29 -11.38 -0.18
CA ARG A 192 -9.56 -12.63 0.07
C ARG A 192 -8.60 -12.44 1.25
N PHE A 193 -8.78 -13.26 2.29
CA PHE A 193 -7.94 -13.29 3.49
C PHE A 193 -7.19 -14.62 3.57
N ASP A 194 -5.86 -14.58 3.46
CA ASP A 194 -4.99 -15.76 3.56
C ASP A 194 -4.20 -15.74 4.87
N ARG A 195 -4.36 -16.80 5.67
CA ARG A 195 -3.61 -17.01 6.90
C ARG A 195 -2.53 -18.06 6.67
N TYR A 196 -1.30 -17.72 7.03
CA TYR A 196 -0.16 -18.61 6.94
C TYR A 196 0.24 -19.09 8.34
N GLU A 197 0.52 -20.41 8.48
CA GLU A 197 0.91 -21.00 9.76
C GLU A 197 2.43 -21.02 9.89
N GLY A 198 2.98 -20.41 10.96
CA GLY A 198 4.37 -20.51 11.36
C GLY A 198 5.40 -19.98 10.37
N ARG A 199 5.03 -18.99 9.53
CA ARG A 199 5.93 -18.46 8.48
C ARG A 199 6.63 -17.14 8.85
N GLY A 200 6.26 -16.52 9.98
CA GLY A 200 6.83 -15.24 10.41
C GLY A 200 6.45 -14.08 9.51
N HIS A 201 7.30 -13.05 9.47
CA HIS A 201 7.06 -11.80 8.72
C HIS A 201 7.75 -11.84 7.36
N GLY A 202 7.02 -11.92 6.26
CA GLY A 202 7.58 -12.05 4.91
C GLY A 202 6.54 -11.95 3.81
N ILE A 203 6.99 -12.18 2.58
CA ILE A 203 6.15 -12.35 1.38
C ILE A 203 6.26 -13.82 0.98
N PHE A 204 5.13 -14.43 0.63
CA PHE A 204 5.04 -15.87 0.35
C PHE A 204 4.70 -16.14 -1.11
N GLU A 205 5.02 -17.36 -1.58
CA GLU A 205 4.81 -17.76 -2.98
C GLU A 205 3.33 -17.66 -3.39
N GLU A 206 2.41 -18.03 -2.50
CA GLU A 206 0.97 -17.98 -2.73
C GLU A 206 0.45 -16.52 -2.92
N GLU A 207 1.14 -15.54 -2.33
CA GLU A 207 0.84 -14.12 -2.51
C GLU A 207 1.32 -13.61 -3.86
N ILE A 208 2.45 -14.14 -4.35
CA ILE A 208 2.98 -13.84 -5.68
C ILE A 208 2.05 -14.42 -6.74
N GLU A 209 1.61 -15.68 -6.59
CA GLU A 209 0.62 -16.31 -7.48
C GLU A 209 -0.71 -15.53 -7.52
N TYR A 210 -1.15 -15.01 -6.36
CA TYR A 210 -2.33 -14.13 -6.33
C TYR A 210 -2.11 -12.84 -7.12
N LEU A 211 -0.95 -12.19 -6.95
CA LEU A 211 -0.59 -10.98 -7.69
C LEU A 211 -0.55 -11.21 -9.19
N GLU A 212 0.00 -12.33 -9.66
CA GLU A 212 0.01 -12.72 -11.07
C GLU A 212 -1.41 -12.80 -11.64
N GLY A 213 -2.29 -13.54 -10.97
CA GLY A 213 -3.69 -13.66 -11.38
C GLY A 213 -4.47 -12.35 -11.34
N LEU A 214 -4.22 -11.50 -10.33
CA LEU A 214 -4.84 -10.17 -10.24
C LEU A 214 -4.40 -9.27 -11.39
N VAL A 215 -3.10 -9.23 -11.67
CA VAL A 215 -2.55 -8.45 -12.80
C VAL A 215 -3.16 -8.90 -14.13
N GLU A 216 -3.27 -10.22 -14.37
CA GLU A 216 -3.93 -10.74 -15.56
C GLU A 216 -5.36 -10.25 -15.70
N SER A 217 -6.13 -10.32 -14.61
CA SER A 217 -7.54 -9.90 -14.61
C SER A 217 -7.75 -8.39 -14.82
N VAL A 218 -6.75 -7.58 -14.45
CA VAL A 218 -6.82 -6.10 -14.62
C VAL A 218 -6.38 -5.68 -16.02
N VAL A 219 -5.45 -6.39 -16.65
CA VAL A 219 -4.95 -6.09 -18.02
C VAL A 219 -5.97 -6.50 -19.08
N ASP A 220 -6.63 -7.65 -18.91
CA ASP A 220 -7.66 -8.16 -19.84
C ASP A 220 -8.95 -7.31 -19.79
#